data_a49f167adc90a831373318f40426fe8e
#
_entry.id   a49f167adc90a831373318f40426fe8e
#
_cell.length_a   1.000
_cell.length_b   1.000
_cell.length_c   1.000
_cell.angle_alpha   90.00
_cell.angle_beta   90.00
_cell.angle_gamma   90.00
#
_symmetry.space_group_name_H-M   'P 1'
#
loop_
_entity.id
_entity.type
_entity.pdbx_description
1 polymer ?
#
loop_
_entity_poly.entity_id
_entity_poly.type
_entity_poly.pdbx_seq_one_letter_code
_entity_poly.pdbx_strand_id
1 'polypeptide(L)'
;MSFFSLFTTHHEELSLILDIGSGSVGASVVFFNEPHRPKILYTVRKDISISEKAEPKKILDGMMIQLKNVLLDISEIHKNINTIPILKSGRIRKVHCLLSSPWYFSMTKTLKLENAESITFSKKLVDDILKKEEIDFEKSIFSNSSNLNSPEKKSFILERKIIQAKLNGYETTDPYSQKARIVEVSIFIAIALQTVVSDIENAVHRIIGLRKTNFNSFPFATY
;
A
#
# COMPACT_ATOMS: atom_id res chain seq x y z
N MET A 1 -40.00 -26.78 -4.11
CA MET A 1 -39.08 -26.93 -2.94
C MET A 1 -37.73 -26.43 -3.38
N SER A 2 -37.38 -25.21 -2.96
CA SER A 2 -36.15 -24.53 -3.36
C SER A 2 -35.04 -24.83 -2.37
N PHE A 3 -34.02 -25.57 -2.81
CA PHE A 3 -32.79 -25.78 -2.07
C PHE A 3 -31.83 -24.63 -2.35
N PHE A 4 -32.09 -23.44 -1.80
CA PHE A 4 -31.06 -22.42 -1.64
C PHE A 4 -30.47 -22.56 -0.22
N SER A 5 -29.58 -23.51 -0.04
CA SER A 5 -28.66 -23.51 1.09
C SER A 5 -27.59 -22.45 0.79
N LEU A 6 -27.83 -21.24 1.27
CA LEU A 6 -26.88 -20.17 1.37
C LEU A 6 -25.78 -20.57 2.36
N PHE A 7 -24.69 -21.12 1.86
CA PHE A 7 -23.42 -21.07 2.57
C PHE A 7 -22.90 -19.64 2.47
N THR A 8 -23.39 -18.73 3.29
CA THR A 8 -22.67 -17.51 3.63
C THR A 8 -21.44 -17.95 4.41
N THR A 9 -20.33 -18.10 3.73
CA THR A 9 -19.02 -18.19 4.38
C THR A 9 -18.78 -16.85 5.07
N HIS A 10 -19.12 -16.77 6.36
CA HIS A 10 -18.73 -15.65 7.19
C HIS A 10 -17.20 -15.58 7.17
N HIS A 11 -16.66 -14.59 6.49
CA HIS A 11 -15.22 -14.41 6.41
C HIS A 11 -14.76 -13.64 7.64
N GLU A 12 -14.44 -14.38 8.71
CA GLU A 12 -13.83 -13.81 9.91
C GLU A 12 -12.31 -13.71 9.72
N GLU A 13 -11.77 -12.52 9.86
CA GLU A 13 -10.33 -12.27 9.69
C GLU A 13 -9.82 -11.27 10.71
N LEU A 14 -8.70 -11.63 11.34
CA LEU A 14 -7.95 -10.73 12.19
C LEU A 14 -6.76 -10.18 11.40
N SER A 15 -6.73 -8.87 11.22
CA SER A 15 -5.68 -8.17 10.47
C SER A 15 -4.94 -7.17 11.35
N LEU A 16 -3.65 -7.01 11.10
CA LEU A 16 -2.82 -5.96 11.65
C LEU A 16 -2.69 -4.83 10.62
N ILE A 17 -3.04 -3.61 11.01
CA ILE A 17 -2.85 -2.41 10.20
C ILE A 17 -1.72 -1.61 10.84
N LEU A 18 -0.66 -1.37 10.09
CA LEU A 18 0.47 -0.52 10.45
C LEU A 18 0.33 0.82 9.74
N ASP A 19 0.49 1.91 10.47
CA ASP A 19 0.55 3.29 9.95
C ASP A 19 1.94 3.85 10.27
N ILE A 20 2.77 3.98 9.22
CA ILE A 20 4.17 4.37 9.35
C ILE A 20 4.37 5.77 8.76
N GLY A 21 4.50 6.75 9.64
CA GLY A 21 4.79 8.14 9.30
C GLY A 21 6.22 8.56 9.63
N SER A 22 6.51 9.84 9.41
CA SER A 22 7.80 10.46 9.78
C SER A 22 7.89 10.75 11.28
N GLY A 23 6.77 11.11 11.91
CA GLY A 23 6.71 11.52 13.32
C GLY A 23 6.24 10.44 14.28
N SER A 24 5.64 9.37 13.77
CA SER A 24 5.13 8.28 14.63
C SER A 24 4.92 6.99 13.84
N VAL A 25 4.87 5.88 14.58
CA VAL A 25 4.44 4.57 14.08
C VAL A 25 3.22 4.13 14.88
N GLY A 26 2.14 3.80 14.19
CA GLY A 26 0.91 3.28 14.77
C GLY A 26 0.64 1.85 14.33
N ALA A 27 -0.08 1.09 15.16
CA ALA A 27 -0.64 -0.21 14.80
C ALA A 27 -2.04 -0.38 15.38
N SER A 28 -2.89 -1.08 14.62
CA SER A 28 -4.23 -1.46 15.06
C SER A 28 -4.49 -2.92 14.71
N VAL A 29 -5.01 -3.67 15.69
CA VAL A 29 -5.55 -5.01 15.44
C VAL A 29 -7.03 -4.86 15.13
N VAL A 30 -7.43 -5.27 13.94
CA VAL A 30 -8.79 -5.10 13.42
C VAL A 30 -9.40 -6.46 13.12
N PHE A 31 -10.61 -6.67 13.60
CA PHE A 31 -11.41 -7.84 13.29
C PHE A 31 -12.43 -7.51 12.21
N PHE A 32 -12.33 -8.20 11.11
CA PHE A 32 -13.26 -8.16 9.99
C PHE A 32 -14.20 -9.35 10.12
N ASN A 33 -15.51 -9.10 10.06
CA ASN A 33 -16.56 -10.12 10.10
C ASN A 33 -17.68 -9.67 9.16
N GLU A 34 -17.56 -10.02 7.89
CA GLU A 34 -18.58 -9.67 6.90
C GLU A 34 -19.92 -10.37 7.21
N PRO A 35 -21.07 -9.69 7.06
CA PRO A 35 -21.27 -8.33 6.52
C PRO A 35 -21.18 -7.18 7.54
N HIS A 36 -20.67 -7.42 8.72
CA HIS A 36 -20.59 -6.43 9.79
C HIS A 36 -19.46 -5.43 9.59
N ARG A 37 -19.57 -4.27 10.25
CA ARG A 37 -18.50 -3.27 10.23
C ARG A 37 -17.25 -3.81 10.94
N PRO A 38 -16.04 -3.50 10.44
CA PRO A 38 -14.80 -3.85 11.12
C PRO A 38 -14.75 -3.32 12.55
N LYS A 39 -14.19 -4.10 13.46
CA LYS A 39 -14.00 -3.71 14.86
C LYS A 39 -12.53 -3.57 15.18
N ILE A 40 -12.13 -2.39 15.67
CA ILE A 40 -10.79 -2.18 16.20
C ILE A 40 -10.76 -2.80 17.60
N LEU A 41 -9.90 -3.79 17.80
CA LEU A 41 -9.77 -4.50 19.06
C LEU A 41 -8.70 -3.86 19.93
N TYR A 42 -7.65 -3.34 19.31
CA TYR A 42 -6.55 -2.69 19.98
C TYR A 42 -5.84 -1.70 19.06
N THR A 43 -5.33 -0.63 19.62
CA THR A 43 -4.48 0.32 18.90
C THR A 43 -3.35 0.83 19.78
N VAL A 44 -2.19 1.05 19.19
CA VAL A 44 -1.02 1.62 19.84
C VAL A 44 -0.31 2.56 18.89
N ARG A 45 0.28 3.63 19.40
CA ARG A 45 1.12 4.57 18.64
C ARG A 45 2.32 4.98 19.47
N LYS A 46 3.48 5.05 18.82
CA LYS A 46 4.75 5.52 19.41
C LYS A 46 5.29 6.67 18.58
N ASP A 47 5.66 7.73 19.22
CA ASP A 47 6.23 8.91 18.58
C ASP A 47 7.72 8.68 18.28
N ILE A 48 8.15 9.20 17.12
CA ILE A 48 9.55 9.21 16.70
C ILE A 48 10.14 10.55 17.15
N SER A 49 11.11 10.51 18.05
CA SER A 49 11.83 11.71 18.46
C SER A 49 12.75 12.16 17.32
N ILE A 50 12.39 13.25 16.65
CA ILE A 50 13.17 13.84 15.54
C ILE A 50 13.77 15.14 16.04
N SER A 51 15.10 15.31 15.90
CA SER A 51 15.72 16.62 16.03
C SER A 51 15.56 17.42 14.73
N GLU A 52 15.44 18.74 14.80
CA GLU A 52 15.25 19.63 13.62
C GLU A 52 16.30 19.48 12.50
N LYS A 53 17.45 18.86 12.80
CA LYS A 53 18.55 18.61 11.86
C LYS A 53 18.85 17.12 11.71
N ALA A 54 17.83 16.26 11.83
CA ALA A 54 18.05 14.83 11.73
C ALA A 54 18.41 14.40 10.31
N GLU A 55 19.53 13.69 10.17
CA GLU A 55 19.91 13.04 8.94
C GLU A 55 18.88 11.96 8.55
N PRO A 56 18.63 11.71 7.25
CA PRO A 56 17.66 10.71 6.79
C PRO A 56 17.85 9.33 7.44
N LYS A 57 19.10 8.93 7.68
CA LYS A 57 19.42 7.67 8.34
C LYS A 57 18.89 7.62 9.78
N LYS A 58 19.04 8.70 10.54
CA LYS A 58 18.54 8.77 11.92
C LYS A 58 17.01 8.70 11.99
N ILE A 59 16.33 9.28 11.00
CA ILE A 59 14.86 9.19 10.90
C ILE A 59 14.45 7.76 10.63
N LEU A 60 15.14 7.06 9.72
CA LEU A 60 14.90 5.64 9.43
C LEU A 60 15.15 4.76 10.66
N ASP A 61 16.28 4.94 11.34
CA ASP A 61 16.62 4.20 12.55
C ASP A 61 15.55 4.42 13.64
N GLY A 62 15.13 5.67 13.85
CA GLY A 62 14.06 6.03 14.80
C GLY A 62 12.73 5.35 14.45
N MET A 63 12.34 5.37 13.18
CA MET A 63 11.15 4.69 12.69
C MET A 63 11.23 3.18 12.95
N MET A 64 12.36 2.53 12.63
CA MET A 64 12.55 1.10 12.83
C MET A 64 12.56 0.69 14.31
N ILE A 65 13.07 1.55 15.20
CA ILE A 65 12.99 1.35 16.65
C ILE A 65 11.54 1.35 17.09
N GLN A 66 10.77 2.38 16.72
CA GLN A 66 9.36 2.48 17.13
C GLN A 66 8.48 1.41 16.49
N LEU A 67 8.77 1.01 15.24
CA LEU A 67 8.08 -0.12 14.61
C LEU A 67 8.27 -1.41 15.43
N LYS A 68 9.50 -1.72 15.85
CA LYS A 68 9.77 -2.90 16.69
C LYS A 68 9.02 -2.81 18.03
N ASN A 69 9.04 -1.65 18.68
CA ASN A 69 8.32 -1.43 19.94
C ASN A 69 6.82 -1.66 19.79
N VAL A 70 6.21 -1.08 18.73
CA VAL A 70 4.79 -1.26 18.41
C VAL A 70 4.45 -2.71 18.13
N LEU A 71 5.28 -3.42 17.35
CA LEU A 71 5.07 -4.84 17.04
C LEU A 71 5.21 -5.73 18.28
N LEU A 72 6.10 -5.40 19.23
CA LEU A 72 6.22 -6.11 20.49
C LEU A 72 4.97 -5.92 21.35
N ASP A 73 4.46 -4.67 21.48
CA ASP A 73 3.21 -4.40 22.20
C ASP A 73 2.05 -5.21 21.59
N ILE A 74 1.95 -5.27 20.26
CA ILE A 74 0.95 -6.09 19.57
C ILE A 74 1.13 -7.58 19.86
N SER A 75 2.37 -8.07 19.84
CA SER A 75 2.66 -9.49 20.10
C SER A 75 2.26 -9.91 21.52
N GLU A 76 2.46 -9.05 22.50
CA GLU A 76 2.06 -9.32 23.89
C GLU A 76 0.54 -9.38 24.03
N ILE A 77 -0.18 -8.43 23.44
CA ILE A 77 -1.63 -8.38 23.48
C ILE A 77 -2.25 -9.51 22.69
N HIS A 78 -1.65 -9.89 21.56
CA HIS A 78 -2.11 -11.00 20.75
C HIS A 78 -2.18 -12.31 21.54
N LYS A 79 -1.29 -12.54 22.49
CA LYS A 79 -1.35 -13.69 23.41
C LYS A 79 -2.62 -13.66 24.26
N ASN A 80 -3.08 -12.47 24.65
CA ASN A 80 -4.28 -12.28 25.46
C ASN A 80 -5.57 -12.33 24.62
N ILE A 81 -5.53 -11.87 23.35
CA ILE A 81 -6.68 -11.95 22.43
C ILE A 81 -7.09 -13.39 22.16
N ASN A 82 -6.15 -14.33 22.14
CA ASN A 82 -6.44 -15.76 21.97
C ASN A 82 -7.35 -16.36 23.07
N THR A 83 -7.53 -15.64 24.18
CA THR A 83 -8.42 -16.05 25.28
C THR A 83 -9.87 -15.55 25.10
N ILE A 84 -10.14 -14.71 24.09
CA ILE A 84 -11.49 -14.18 23.83
C ILE A 84 -12.30 -15.23 23.04
N PRO A 85 -13.38 -15.80 23.59
CA PRO A 85 -14.12 -16.90 22.97
C PRO A 85 -14.72 -16.59 21.60
N ILE A 86 -14.98 -15.29 21.30
CA ILE A 86 -15.58 -14.81 20.05
C ILE A 86 -14.60 -14.94 18.87
N LEU A 87 -13.29 -14.98 19.13
CA LEU A 87 -12.26 -15.05 18.09
C LEU A 87 -11.83 -16.52 17.91
N LYS A 88 -12.66 -17.31 17.24
CA LYS A 88 -12.40 -18.73 16.95
C LYS A 88 -11.03 -19.02 16.32
N SER A 89 -10.36 -18.03 15.77
CA SER A 89 -9.03 -18.19 15.16
C SER A 89 -7.94 -17.31 15.73
N GLY A 90 -8.20 -16.45 16.72
CA GLY A 90 -7.24 -15.65 17.52
C GLY A 90 -5.93 -15.17 16.88
N ARG A 91 -5.67 -15.50 15.62
CA ARG A 91 -4.42 -15.34 14.93
C ARG A 91 -4.51 -14.25 13.87
N ILE A 92 -3.60 -13.28 13.92
CA ILE A 92 -3.43 -12.30 12.82
C ILE A 92 -3.09 -13.07 11.55
N ARG A 93 -3.86 -12.83 10.47
CA ARG A 93 -3.69 -13.51 9.18
C ARG A 93 -3.08 -12.63 8.11
N LYS A 94 -3.32 -11.32 8.20
CA LYS A 94 -2.83 -10.33 7.25
C LYS A 94 -2.19 -9.14 7.95
N VAL A 95 -1.19 -8.57 7.31
CA VAL A 95 -0.61 -7.30 7.70
C VAL A 95 -0.75 -6.33 6.54
N HIS A 96 -1.34 -5.17 6.81
CA HIS A 96 -1.42 -4.04 5.90
C HIS A 96 -0.55 -2.92 6.46
N CYS A 97 0.36 -2.41 5.65
CA CYS A 97 1.26 -1.34 6.01
C CYS A 97 0.97 -0.12 5.16
N LEU A 98 0.56 0.97 5.79
CA LEU A 98 0.31 2.25 5.18
C LEU A 98 1.54 3.12 5.36
N LEU A 99 2.18 3.48 4.26
CA LEU A 99 3.37 4.32 4.27
C LEU A 99 2.96 5.78 4.03
N SER A 100 3.34 6.66 4.95
CA SER A 100 3.26 8.12 4.79
C SER A 100 4.62 8.68 4.38
N SER A 101 4.66 9.95 3.93
CA SER A 101 5.94 10.64 3.66
C SER A 101 6.84 10.61 4.90
N PRO A 102 8.15 10.42 4.76
CA PRO A 102 8.95 10.36 3.53
C PRO A 102 9.23 8.95 2.99
N TRP A 103 8.49 7.93 3.41
CA TRP A 103 8.77 6.52 3.13
C TRP A 103 8.35 6.08 1.73
N TYR A 104 7.64 6.93 0.98
CA TYR A 104 7.27 6.70 -0.41
C TYR A 104 7.38 7.97 -1.24
N PHE A 105 7.43 7.78 -2.55
CA PHE A 105 7.34 8.81 -3.57
C PHE A 105 6.12 8.54 -4.42
N SER A 106 5.39 9.58 -4.81
CA SER A 106 4.25 9.41 -5.70
C SER A 106 4.19 10.49 -6.77
N MET A 107 3.58 10.15 -7.88
CA MET A 107 3.21 11.12 -8.91
C MET A 107 1.80 10.87 -9.40
N THR A 108 1.13 11.96 -9.75
CA THR A 108 -0.10 11.96 -10.55
C THR A 108 0.20 12.68 -11.86
N LYS A 109 -0.11 12.04 -12.99
CA LYS A 109 0.16 12.60 -14.32
C LYS A 109 -1.00 12.33 -15.25
N THR A 110 -1.41 13.34 -16.02
CA THR A 110 -2.38 13.19 -17.10
C THR A 110 -1.65 13.08 -18.41
N LEU A 111 -1.93 12.03 -19.17
CA LEU A 111 -1.37 11.74 -20.47
C LEU A 111 -2.45 11.85 -21.52
N LYS A 112 -2.11 12.44 -22.66
CA LYS A 112 -3.00 12.57 -23.81
C LYS A 112 -2.37 11.85 -25.00
N LEU A 113 -3.15 10.93 -25.60
CA LEU A 113 -2.79 10.23 -26.83
C LEU A 113 -3.75 10.69 -27.91
N GLU A 114 -3.23 11.23 -28.99
CA GLU A 114 -3.99 11.65 -30.17
C GLU A 114 -3.56 10.78 -31.36
N ASN A 115 -4.52 10.15 -32.02
CA ASN A 115 -4.26 9.29 -33.13
C ASN A 115 -5.14 9.68 -34.34
N ALA A 116 -4.58 9.54 -35.56
CA ALA A 116 -5.33 9.81 -36.79
C ALA A 116 -6.52 8.84 -36.94
N GLU A 117 -6.36 7.59 -36.49
CA GLU A 117 -7.39 6.56 -36.49
C GLU A 117 -7.82 6.23 -35.05
N SER A 118 -9.03 5.65 -34.92
CA SER A 118 -9.52 5.22 -33.62
C SER A 118 -8.70 4.04 -33.10
N ILE A 119 -8.18 4.15 -31.90
CA ILE A 119 -7.53 3.07 -31.16
C ILE A 119 -8.49 2.49 -30.13
N THR A 120 -8.35 1.21 -29.85
CA THR A 120 -9.13 0.54 -28.81
C THR A 120 -8.44 0.74 -27.46
N PHE A 121 -9.16 1.26 -26.46
CA PHE A 121 -8.67 1.33 -25.08
C PHE A 121 -8.62 -0.08 -24.49
N SER A 122 -7.43 -0.65 -24.45
CA SER A 122 -7.22 -2.04 -24.05
C SER A 122 -6.37 -2.13 -22.78
N LYS A 123 -6.47 -3.26 -22.07
CA LYS A 123 -5.60 -3.53 -20.90
C LYS A 123 -4.12 -3.46 -21.28
N LYS A 124 -3.75 -3.95 -22.47
CA LYS A 124 -2.37 -3.87 -22.96
C LYS A 124 -1.90 -2.44 -23.12
N LEU A 125 -2.70 -1.57 -23.74
CA LEU A 125 -2.39 -0.13 -23.88
C LEU A 125 -2.16 0.51 -22.51
N VAL A 126 -3.03 0.22 -21.56
CA VAL A 126 -2.93 0.72 -20.18
C VAL A 126 -1.66 0.23 -19.50
N ASP A 127 -1.37 -1.06 -19.60
CA ASP A 127 -0.16 -1.65 -18.99
C ASP A 127 1.12 -1.07 -19.61
N ASP A 128 1.15 -0.85 -20.92
CA ASP A 128 2.29 -0.26 -21.61
C ASP A 128 2.52 1.21 -21.18
N ILE A 129 1.43 1.99 -21.06
CA ILE A 129 1.49 3.37 -20.55
C ILE A 129 2.03 3.38 -19.12
N LEU A 130 1.44 2.60 -18.23
CA LEU A 130 1.80 2.57 -16.83
C LEU A 130 3.25 2.12 -16.62
N LYS A 131 3.73 1.11 -17.36
CA LYS A 131 5.13 0.65 -17.29
C LYS A 131 6.11 1.72 -17.75
N LYS A 132 5.80 2.42 -18.85
CA LYS A 132 6.65 3.49 -19.35
C LYS A 132 6.80 4.60 -18.32
N GLU A 133 5.67 5.08 -17.79
CA GLU A 133 5.66 6.18 -16.82
C GLU A 133 6.31 5.78 -15.49
N GLU A 134 6.19 4.52 -15.07
CA GLU A 134 6.88 3.97 -13.91
C GLU A 134 8.41 4.05 -14.08
N ILE A 135 8.93 3.57 -15.22
CA ILE A 135 10.37 3.62 -15.51
C ILE A 135 10.88 5.06 -15.53
N ASP A 136 10.12 5.97 -16.13
CA ASP A 136 10.52 7.38 -16.22
C ASP A 136 10.45 8.06 -14.83
N PHE A 137 9.47 7.69 -14.00
CA PHE A 137 9.36 8.17 -12.63
C PHE A 137 10.52 7.67 -11.76
N GLU A 138 10.84 6.38 -11.81
CA GLU A 138 12.00 5.80 -11.12
C GLU A 138 13.30 6.53 -11.51
N LYS A 139 13.53 6.73 -12.80
CA LYS A 139 14.70 7.46 -13.27
C LYS A 139 14.76 8.89 -12.70
N SER A 140 13.63 9.58 -12.64
CA SER A 140 13.57 10.95 -12.12
C SER A 140 13.96 11.04 -10.65
N ILE A 141 13.59 10.03 -9.84
CA ILE A 141 13.92 9.99 -8.41
C ILE A 141 15.39 9.63 -8.19
N PHE A 142 15.92 8.68 -8.98
CA PHE A 142 17.25 8.13 -8.75
C PHE A 142 18.36 8.76 -9.61
N SER A 143 18.04 9.65 -10.55
CA SER A 143 19.00 10.26 -11.49
C SER A 143 20.13 11.06 -10.84
N ASN A 144 19.91 11.58 -9.64
CA ASN A 144 20.88 12.41 -8.92
C ASN A 144 21.95 11.63 -8.13
N SER A 145 21.97 10.31 -8.25
CA SER A 145 22.89 9.48 -7.49
C SER A 145 23.84 8.74 -8.44
N SER A 146 25.13 8.87 -8.22
CA SER A 146 26.23 8.44 -9.11
C SER A 146 26.41 6.93 -9.33
N ASN A 147 25.62 6.08 -8.66
CA ASN A 147 25.68 4.61 -8.81
C ASN A 147 24.29 3.99 -9.07
N LEU A 148 23.95 3.79 -10.35
CA LEU A 148 22.65 3.24 -10.79
C LEU A 148 22.36 1.81 -10.34
N ASN A 149 23.37 1.02 -9.95
CA ASN A 149 23.25 -0.40 -9.61
C ASN A 149 23.38 -0.72 -8.11
N SER A 150 23.34 0.29 -7.22
CA SER A 150 23.37 -0.01 -5.78
C SER A 150 22.02 -0.61 -5.32
N PRO A 151 22.02 -1.60 -4.41
CA PRO A 151 20.79 -2.19 -3.85
C PRO A 151 19.87 -1.16 -3.20
N GLU A 152 20.43 -0.01 -2.80
CA GLU A 152 19.71 1.12 -2.20
C GLU A 152 18.78 1.84 -3.17
N LYS A 153 18.91 1.58 -4.49
CA LYS A 153 18.15 2.25 -5.56
C LYS A 153 17.05 1.42 -6.20
N LYS A 154 16.77 0.24 -5.67
CA LYS A 154 15.63 -0.53 -6.14
C LYS A 154 14.36 0.04 -5.54
N SER A 155 13.36 0.22 -6.38
CA SER A 155 12.02 0.59 -5.95
C SER A 155 11.14 -0.63 -5.70
N PHE A 156 10.17 -0.44 -4.85
CA PHE A 156 9.03 -1.31 -4.65
C PHE A 156 7.76 -0.54 -5.05
N ILE A 157 6.98 -1.11 -5.94
CA ILE A 157 5.74 -0.47 -6.41
C ILE A 157 4.66 -0.66 -5.36
N LEU A 158 4.18 0.45 -4.79
CA LEU A 158 3.03 0.45 -3.89
C LEU A 158 1.73 0.42 -4.69
N GLU A 159 1.55 1.39 -5.59
CA GLU A 159 0.40 1.50 -6.48
C GLU A 159 0.81 1.88 -7.89
N ARG A 160 0.03 1.38 -8.85
CA ARG A 160 0.10 1.72 -10.27
C ARG A 160 -1.30 1.63 -10.87
N LYS A 161 -1.98 2.76 -10.99
CA LYS A 161 -3.40 2.79 -11.37
C LYS A 161 -3.76 3.95 -12.29
N ILE A 162 -4.79 3.74 -13.10
CA ILE A 162 -5.55 4.83 -13.72
C ILE A 162 -6.60 5.29 -12.72
N ILE A 163 -6.64 6.59 -12.46
CA ILE A 163 -7.61 7.24 -11.58
C ILE A 163 -8.75 7.93 -12.37
N GLN A 164 -8.50 8.28 -13.63
CA GLN A 164 -9.50 8.86 -14.52
C GLN A 164 -9.18 8.53 -15.98
N ALA A 165 -10.20 8.28 -16.78
CA ALA A 165 -10.08 8.14 -18.23
C ALA A 165 -11.10 9.01 -18.96
N LYS A 166 -10.67 9.69 -20.04
CA LYS A 166 -11.53 10.39 -20.98
C LYS A 166 -11.29 9.89 -22.39
N LEU A 167 -12.36 9.62 -23.11
CA LEU A 167 -12.34 9.19 -24.50
C LEU A 167 -13.01 10.24 -25.36
N ASN A 168 -12.31 10.80 -26.36
CA ASN A 168 -12.76 11.91 -27.19
C ASN A 168 -13.29 13.11 -26.37
N GLY A 169 -12.65 13.41 -25.21
CA GLY A 169 -13.01 14.49 -24.30
C GLY A 169 -14.10 14.16 -23.28
N TYR A 170 -14.74 13.00 -23.38
CA TYR A 170 -15.78 12.56 -22.44
C TYR A 170 -15.24 11.62 -21.39
N GLU A 171 -15.52 11.92 -20.12
CA GLU A 171 -15.16 11.04 -19.00
C GLU A 171 -15.95 9.74 -19.02
N THR A 172 -15.30 8.63 -18.73
CA THR A 172 -15.94 7.32 -18.70
C THR A 172 -15.42 6.49 -17.51
N THR A 173 -16.33 5.80 -16.84
CA THR A 173 -16.04 4.88 -15.75
C THR A 173 -15.65 3.49 -16.24
N ASP A 174 -16.05 3.13 -17.47
CA ASP A 174 -15.71 1.87 -18.14
C ASP A 174 -15.11 2.14 -19.51
N PRO A 175 -13.81 2.50 -19.61
CA PRO A 175 -13.16 2.83 -20.88
C PRO A 175 -12.79 1.60 -21.73
N TYR A 176 -12.75 0.40 -21.11
CA TYR A 176 -12.21 -0.78 -21.78
C TYR A 176 -13.05 -1.22 -23.00
N SER A 177 -12.33 -1.65 -24.04
CA SER A 177 -12.90 -2.06 -25.34
C SER A 177 -13.57 -0.94 -26.14
N GLN A 178 -13.65 0.29 -25.63
CA GLN A 178 -14.14 1.43 -26.39
C GLN A 178 -13.07 1.95 -27.36
N LYS A 179 -13.53 2.52 -28.49
CA LYS A 179 -12.67 3.11 -29.51
C LYS A 179 -12.68 4.63 -29.43
N ALA A 180 -11.52 5.24 -29.46
CA ALA A 180 -11.36 6.70 -29.44
C ALA A 180 -10.17 7.15 -30.28
N ARG A 181 -10.24 8.37 -30.83
CA ARG A 181 -9.10 9.05 -31.46
C ARG A 181 -8.26 9.80 -30.42
N ILE A 182 -8.93 10.33 -29.42
CA ILE A 182 -8.29 11.08 -28.32
C ILE A 182 -8.53 10.28 -27.04
N VAL A 183 -7.44 9.87 -26.39
CA VAL A 183 -7.47 9.17 -25.12
C VAL A 183 -6.70 10.01 -24.11
N GLU A 184 -7.36 10.43 -23.04
CA GLU A 184 -6.72 11.09 -21.89
C GLU A 184 -6.84 10.17 -20.68
N VAL A 185 -5.70 9.91 -20.02
CA VAL A 185 -5.66 9.10 -18.81
C VAL A 185 -4.89 9.84 -17.72
N SER A 186 -5.51 9.94 -16.55
CA SER A 186 -4.81 10.37 -15.34
C SER A 186 -4.37 9.13 -14.58
N ILE A 187 -3.08 9.04 -14.33
CA ILE A 187 -2.43 7.90 -13.65
C ILE A 187 -1.92 8.33 -12.29
N PHE A 188 -1.93 7.39 -11.36
CA PHE A 188 -1.26 7.50 -10.06
C PHE A 188 -0.24 6.38 -9.94
N ILE A 189 0.99 6.73 -9.61
CA ILE A 189 2.08 5.78 -9.33
C ILE A 189 2.69 6.17 -7.99
N ALA A 190 2.83 5.19 -7.10
CA ALA A 190 3.54 5.33 -5.83
C ALA A 190 4.57 4.22 -5.68
N ILE A 191 5.78 4.60 -5.27
CA ILE A 191 6.92 3.70 -5.06
C ILE A 191 7.57 3.97 -3.71
N ALA A 192 8.12 2.93 -3.09
CA ALA A 192 8.96 3.03 -1.90
C ALA A 192 10.36 2.48 -2.18
N LEU A 193 11.33 2.79 -1.32
CA LEU A 193 12.64 2.14 -1.40
C LEU A 193 12.51 0.67 -0.99
N GLN A 194 13.04 -0.23 -1.81
CA GLN A 194 13.00 -1.68 -1.55
C GLN A 194 13.65 -2.03 -0.21
N THR A 195 14.71 -1.33 0.19
CA THR A 195 15.38 -1.52 1.48
C THR A 195 14.44 -1.24 2.65
N VAL A 196 13.70 -0.13 2.61
CA VAL A 196 12.72 0.23 3.66
C VAL A 196 11.62 -0.81 3.75
N VAL A 197 11.07 -1.23 2.62
CA VAL A 197 10.03 -2.28 2.56
C VAL A 197 10.56 -3.58 3.15
N SER A 198 11.76 -4.02 2.75
CA SER A 198 12.38 -5.25 3.24
C SER A 198 12.67 -5.20 4.74
N ASP A 199 13.12 -4.06 5.28
CA ASP A 199 13.37 -3.90 6.71
C ASP A 199 12.08 -4.00 7.53
N ILE A 200 10.98 -3.39 7.04
CA ILE A 200 9.66 -3.50 7.65
C ILE A 200 9.15 -4.95 7.60
N GLU A 201 9.23 -5.61 6.45
CA GLU A 201 8.82 -7.02 6.30
C GLU A 201 9.60 -7.94 7.25
N ASN A 202 10.91 -7.74 7.35
CA ASN A 202 11.76 -8.50 8.25
C ASN A 202 11.37 -8.30 9.72
N ALA A 203 11.04 -7.07 10.14
CA ALA A 203 10.58 -6.79 11.49
C ALA A 203 9.23 -7.47 11.77
N VAL A 204 8.26 -7.36 10.87
CA VAL A 204 6.96 -8.03 10.95
C VAL A 204 7.13 -9.54 11.03
N HIS A 205 7.95 -10.12 10.14
CA HIS A 205 8.18 -11.56 10.12
C HIS A 205 8.79 -12.06 11.43
N ARG A 206 9.80 -11.36 11.97
CA ARG A 206 10.49 -11.79 13.20
C ARG A 206 9.60 -11.72 14.44
N ILE A 207 8.70 -10.74 14.54
CA ILE A 207 7.93 -10.47 15.76
C ILE A 207 6.53 -11.07 15.68
N ILE A 208 5.85 -10.93 14.53
CA ILE A 208 4.46 -11.40 14.34
C ILE A 208 4.41 -12.80 13.70
N GLY A 209 5.48 -13.20 12.99
CA GLY A 209 5.56 -14.52 12.34
C GLY A 209 4.94 -14.57 10.94
N LEU A 210 4.49 -13.43 10.38
CA LEU A 210 3.90 -13.37 9.04
C LEU A 210 4.95 -12.95 8.00
N ARG A 211 5.03 -13.71 6.89
CA ARG A 211 6.03 -13.49 5.84
C ARG A 211 5.62 -12.43 4.83
N LYS A 212 4.32 -12.18 4.68
CA LYS A 212 3.80 -11.26 3.66
C LYS A 212 3.13 -10.07 4.32
N THR A 213 3.59 -8.87 3.95
CA THR A 213 2.98 -7.60 4.30
C THR A 213 2.44 -6.96 3.02
N ASN A 214 1.21 -6.44 3.07
CA ASN A 214 0.64 -5.67 1.96
C ASN A 214 0.95 -4.20 2.20
N PHE A 215 1.66 -3.57 1.26
CA PHE A 215 2.03 -2.17 1.37
C PHE A 215 1.15 -1.30 0.49
N ASN A 216 0.76 -0.16 1.03
CA ASN A 216 0.05 0.89 0.31
C ASN A 216 0.56 2.27 0.75
N SER A 217 0.47 3.25 -0.12
CA SER A 217 0.64 4.64 0.28
C SER A 217 -0.57 5.12 1.09
N PHE A 218 -0.34 5.94 2.11
CA PHE A 218 -1.43 6.44 2.96
C PHE A 218 -2.52 7.17 2.16
N PRO A 219 -2.22 8.08 1.20
CA PRO A 219 -3.26 8.73 0.40
C PRO A 219 -4.14 7.77 -0.36
N PHE A 220 -3.57 6.69 -0.90
CA PHE A 220 -4.34 5.71 -1.65
C PHE A 220 -5.28 4.87 -0.78
N ALA A 221 -4.89 4.60 0.45
CA ALA A 221 -5.71 3.84 1.40
C ALA A 221 -6.89 4.65 1.98
N THR A 222 -6.83 5.99 1.86
CA THR A 222 -7.87 6.91 2.36
C THR A 222 -8.82 7.41 1.27
N TYR A 223 -8.58 7.03 0.01
CA TYR A 223 -9.38 7.38 -1.15
C TYR A 223 -10.34 6.26 -1.50
#